data_e9be559b884c04eda619a3e2f359aad5
#
_entry.id   e9be559b884c04eda619a3e2f359aad5
#
_cell.length_a   1.000
_cell.length_b   1.000
_cell.length_c   1.000
_cell.angle_alpha   90.00
_cell.angle_beta   90.00
_cell.angle_gamma   90.00
#
_symmetry.space_group_name_H-M   'P 1'
#
loop_
_entity.id
_entity.type
_entity.pdbx_description
1 polymer ?
#
loop_
_entity_poly.entity_id
_entity_poly.type
_entity_poly.pdbx_seq_one_letter_code
_entity_poly.pdbx_strand_id
1 'polypeptide(L)'
;IETMKGQDIMVDEFGTGALSFVILEDMKDQDIETLADDIEDLEGVKDVIWYGTIADSTLPREAIPDEVYDAFNNKDANSQLMLVTYSDTMGSDETMEAVNKMDKMVKHHCFVAGMAAVNADTKTLVMQQAPIYVIIAALLSMLVMGITMDSIIVPMLFLLSIGMAIIYNLGTNFIQGQISYLTLALTAVLQLAVTMDYSIFLWHSYQEQIDRYDGDKKRAMAHAISHTIVSVTGSSITTIAGFVALCFMSFTLGLDLGIVMAKGVVF
;
A
#
# COMPACT_ATOMS: atom_id res chain seq x y z
N ILE A 1 -5.78 -20.39 1.52
CA ILE A 1 -6.08 -20.20 2.96
C ILE A 1 -7.59 -20.40 3.13
N GLU A 2 -8.04 -21.08 4.18
CA GLU A 2 -9.47 -21.38 4.39
C GLU A 2 -10.33 -20.11 4.44
N THR A 3 -9.81 -19.04 5.04
CA THR A 3 -10.49 -17.73 5.11
C THR A 3 -10.76 -17.14 3.72
N MET A 4 -9.84 -17.30 2.76
CA MET A 4 -10.07 -16.84 1.38
C MET A 4 -11.16 -17.65 0.69
N LYS A 5 -11.21 -18.98 0.90
CA LYS A 5 -12.32 -19.79 0.39
C LYS A 5 -13.66 -19.37 0.99
N GLY A 6 -13.66 -19.02 2.29
CA GLY A 6 -14.86 -18.46 2.92
C GLY A 6 -15.28 -17.14 2.29
N GLN A 7 -14.33 -16.28 1.95
CA GLN A 7 -14.59 -15.02 1.25
C GLN A 7 -15.15 -15.25 -0.16
N ASP A 8 -14.55 -16.17 -0.92
CA ASP A 8 -15.04 -16.53 -2.26
C ASP A 8 -16.50 -17.04 -2.18
N ILE A 9 -16.81 -17.91 -1.20
CA ILE A 9 -18.18 -18.38 -0.96
C ILE A 9 -19.11 -17.22 -0.60
N MET A 10 -18.67 -16.26 0.21
CA MET A 10 -19.47 -15.09 0.56
C MET A 10 -19.82 -14.25 -0.68
N VAL A 11 -18.87 -14.05 -1.59
CA VAL A 11 -19.11 -13.34 -2.85
C VAL A 11 -19.99 -14.16 -3.78
N ASP A 12 -19.67 -15.43 -4.01
CA ASP A 12 -20.31 -16.27 -5.02
C ASP A 12 -21.74 -16.68 -4.63
N GLU A 13 -21.97 -17.04 -3.35
CA GLU A 13 -23.24 -17.60 -2.90
C GLU A 13 -24.15 -16.53 -2.27
N PHE A 14 -23.57 -15.53 -1.60
CA PHE A 14 -24.33 -14.48 -0.90
C PHE A 14 -24.26 -13.13 -1.61
N GLY A 15 -23.38 -12.99 -2.62
CA GLY A 15 -23.18 -11.76 -3.37
C GLY A 15 -22.69 -10.60 -2.50
N THR A 16 -22.02 -10.87 -1.38
CA THR A 16 -21.53 -9.85 -0.45
C THR A 16 -20.10 -10.18 -0.09
N GLY A 17 -19.16 -9.34 -0.50
CA GLY A 17 -17.72 -9.56 -0.29
C GLY A 17 -17.11 -8.72 0.83
N ALA A 18 -17.72 -7.57 1.14
CA ALA A 18 -17.23 -6.67 2.16
C ALA A 18 -18.36 -5.85 2.79
N LEU A 19 -18.05 -5.23 3.92
CA LEU A 19 -18.97 -4.33 4.60
C LEU A 19 -18.23 -3.15 5.24
N SER A 20 -18.93 -2.01 5.36
CA SER A 20 -18.54 -0.82 6.12
C SER A 20 -19.68 -0.34 6.99
N PHE A 21 -19.34 0.43 8.01
CA PHE A 21 -20.29 1.15 8.84
C PHE A 21 -20.15 2.64 8.57
N VAL A 22 -21.27 3.34 8.49
CA VAL A 22 -21.30 4.80 8.48
C VAL A 22 -21.99 5.27 9.75
N ILE A 23 -21.29 6.06 10.53
CA ILE A 23 -21.80 6.69 11.75
C ILE A 23 -22.22 8.10 11.36
N LEU A 24 -23.48 8.42 11.61
CA LEU A 24 -24.14 9.68 11.26
C LEU A 24 -24.47 10.40 12.56
N GLU A 25 -23.92 11.60 12.78
CA GLU A 25 -24.19 12.41 13.97
C GLU A 25 -24.99 13.65 13.61
N ASP A 26 -25.98 13.97 14.42
CA ASP A 26 -26.81 15.18 14.30
C ASP A 26 -27.48 15.38 12.93
N MET A 27 -27.80 14.30 12.21
CA MET A 27 -28.50 14.34 10.93
C MET A 27 -30.02 14.09 11.10
N LYS A 28 -30.78 14.67 10.19
CA LYS A 28 -32.23 14.41 10.11
C LYS A 28 -32.49 13.17 9.26
N ASP A 29 -33.52 12.42 9.57
CA ASP A 29 -33.89 11.19 8.87
C ASP A 29 -34.02 11.40 7.34
N GLN A 30 -34.57 12.55 6.89
CA GLN A 30 -34.69 12.87 5.48
C GLN A 30 -33.33 13.08 4.77
N ASP A 31 -32.34 13.65 5.49
CA ASP A 31 -30.99 13.84 4.96
C ASP A 31 -30.24 12.50 4.93
N ILE A 32 -30.54 11.61 5.90
CA ILE A 32 -30.01 10.24 5.96
C ILE A 32 -30.56 9.38 4.83
N GLU A 33 -31.86 9.46 4.55
CA GLU A 33 -32.49 8.76 3.43
C GLU A 33 -31.86 9.18 2.09
N THR A 34 -31.69 10.49 1.86
CA THR A 34 -31.04 10.98 0.65
C THR A 34 -29.59 10.50 0.53
N LEU A 35 -28.85 10.49 1.65
CA LEU A 35 -27.47 9.99 1.68
C LEU A 35 -27.43 8.48 1.44
N ALA A 36 -28.36 7.73 1.97
CA ALA A 36 -28.46 6.29 1.75
C ALA A 36 -28.69 5.95 0.28
N ASP A 37 -29.62 6.65 -0.37
CA ASP A 37 -29.88 6.51 -1.81
C ASP A 37 -28.65 6.87 -2.65
N ASP A 38 -27.99 7.98 -2.33
CA ASP A 38 -26.76 8.41 -3.02
C ASP A 38 -25.61 7.40 -2.85
N ILE A 39 -25.52 6.73 -1.70
CA ILE A 39 -24.51 5.68 -1.46
C ILE A 39 -24.90 4.39 -2.19
N GLU A 40 -26.16 4.01 -2.22
CA GLU A 40 -26.65 2.81 -2.91
C GLU A 40 -26.42 2.88 -4.42
N ASP A 41 -26.48 4.09 -5.00
CA ASP A 41 -26.19 4.34 -6.43
C ASP A 41 -24.70 4.24 -6.78
N LEU A 42 -23.79 4.09 -5.81
CA LEU A 42 -22.37 3.93 -6.10
C LEU A 42 -22.05 2.55 -6.66
N GLU A 43 -21.25 2.53 -7.74
CA GLU A 43 -20.74 1.29 -8.33
C GLU A 43 -19.93 0.50 -7.28
N GLY A 44 -20.25 -0.79 -7.12
CA GLY A 44 -19.62 -1.68 -6.13
C GLY A 44 -20.37 -1.75 -4.80
N VAL A 45 -21.30 -0.84 -4.50
CA VAL A 45 -22.23 -0.96 -3.37
C VAL A 45 -23.34 -1.94 -3.76
N LYS A 46 -23.70 -2.81 -2.81
CA LYS A 46 -24.77 -3.78 -3.01
C LYS A 46 -26.05 -3.37 -2.30
N ASP A 47 -25.97 -3.13 -1.00
CA ASP A 47 -27.11 -2.76 -0.18
C ASP A 47 -26.68 -1.74 0.87
N VAL A 48 -27.59 -0.82 1.21
CA VAL A 48 -27.46 0.13 2.31
C VAL A 48 -28.56 -0.15 3.34
N ILE A 49 -28.16 -0.52 4.54
CA ILE A 49 -29.08 -0.92 5.61
C ILE A 49 -28.96 0.07 6.77
N TRP A 50 -30.01 0.76 7.06
CA TRP A 50 -30.13 1.68 8.20
C TRP A 50 -31.50 1.55 8.84
N TYR A 51 -31.74 2.28 9.91
CA TYR A 51 -33.02 2.17 10.64
C TYR A 51 -34.25 2.37 9.73
N GLY A 52 -34.22 3.36 8.81
CA GLY A 52 -35.33 3.64 7.89
C GLY A 52 -35.59 2.54 6.85
N THR A 53 -34.57 1.75 6.50
CA THR A 53 -34.72 0.61 5.57
C THR A 53 -35.44 -0.57 6.25
N ILE A 54 -35.22 -0.74 7.57
CA ILE A 54 -35.82 -1.85 8.34
C ILE A 54 -37.18 -1.49 8.88
N ALA A 55 -37.33 -0.26 9.35
CA ALA A 55 -38.58 0.28 9.86
C ALA A 55 -39.20 1.18 8.79
N ASP A 56 -40.19 0.64 8.06
CA ASP A 56 -40.99 1.47 7.14
C ASP A 56 -41.39 2.77 7.88
N SER A 57 -41.14 3.92 7.26
CA SER A 57 -41.44 5.25 7.79
C SER A 57 -42.91 5.44 8.21
N THR A 58 -43.77 4.51 7.81
CA THR A 58 -45.20 4.44 8.17
C THR A 58 -45.45 3.71 9.50
N LEU A 59 -44.50 2.98 10.06
CA LEU A 59 -44.64 2.26 11.30
C LEU A 59 -44.40 3.17 12.51
N PRO A 60 -45.34 3.25 13.48
CA PRO A 60 -45.13 3.98 14.72
C PRO A 60 -43.91 3.40 15.48
N ARG A 61 -43.11 4.24 16.10
CA ARG A 61 -41.92 3.83 16.88
C ARG A 61 -42.24 2.73 17.91
N GLU A 62 -43.46 2.77 18.50
CA GLU A 62 -43.94 1.83 19.51
C GLU A 62 -44.14 0.41 18.96
N ALA A 63 -44.21 0.24 17.63
CA ALA A 63 -44.33 -1.07 16.99
C ALA A 63 -42.99 -1.75 16.75
N ILE A 64 -41.89 -1.03 16.95
CA ILE A 64 -40.54 -1.53 16.69
C ILE A 64 -39.90 -1.94 18.02
N PRO A 65 -39.36 -3.17 18.14
CA PRO A 65 -38.62 -3.60 19.33
C PRO A 65 -37.48 -2.66 19.67
N ASP A 66 -37.29 -2.34 20.96
CA ASP A 66 -36.22 -1.44 21.41
C ASP A 66 -34.84 -1.97 21.03
N GLU A 67 -34.63 -3.29 21.03
CA GLU A 67 -33.40 -3.93 20.63
C GLU A 67 -32.99 -3.61 19.18
N VAL A 68 -33.98 -3.55 18.26
CA VAL A 68 -33.72 -3.20 16.85
C VAL A 68 -33.41 -1.70 16.71
N TYR A 69 -34.19 -0.87 17.43
CA TYR A 69 -33.94 0.57 17.41
C TYR A 69 -32.54 0.91 17.98
N ASP A 70 -32.21 0.38 19.15
CA ASP A 70 -30.94 0.66 19.84
C ASP A 70 -29.73 0.07 19.11
N ALA A 71 -29.91 -0.91 18.21
CA ALA A 71 -28.85 -1.42 17.35
C ALA A 71 -28.39 -0.40 16.28
N PHE A 72 -29.30 0.47 15.83
CA PHE A 72 -29.01 1.47 14.79
C PHE A 72 -28.98 2.90 15.32
N ASN A 73 -29.44 3.16 16.55
CA ASN A 73 -29.58 4.50 17.08
C ASN A 73 -28.97 4.61 18.48
N ASN A 74 -28.13 5.60 18.68
CA ASN A 74 -27.64 5.98 20.01
C ASN A 74 -28.20 7.32 20.41
N LYS A 75 -29.10 7.30 21.39
CA LYS A 75 -29.80 8.50 21.89
C LYS A 75 -28.89 9.44 22.65
N ASP A 76 -27.89 8.91 23.37
CA ASP A 76 -26.96 9.72 24.17
C ASP A 76 -26.01 10.52 23.29
N ALA A 77 -25.60 9.96 22.14
CA ALA A 77 -24.74 10.60 21.17
C ALA A 77 -25.49 11.25 19.99
N ASN A 78 -26.83 11.17 19.96
CA ASN A 78 -27.67 11.59 18.84
C ASN A 78 -27.09 11.10 17.49
N SER A 79 -26.70 9.83 17.43
CA SER A 79 -26.08 9.23 16.27
C SER A 79 -26.85 8.02 15.75
N GLN A 80 -26.78 7.82 14.45
CA GLN A 80 -27.36 6.68 13.76
C GLN A 80 -26.26 5.87 13.07
N LEU A 81 -26.47 4.55 12.98
CA LEU A 81 -25.57 3.62 12.30
C LEU A 81 -26.21 3.18 11.00
N MET A 82 -25.41 3.24 9.93
CA MET A 82 -25.74 2.71 8.62
C MET A 82 -24.72 1.62 8.27
N LEU A 83 -25.19 0.49 7.76
CA LEU A 83 -24.38 -0.61 7.27
C LEU A 83 -24.40 -0.59 5.75
N VAL A 84 -23.23 -0.53 5.14
CA VAL A 84 -23.06 -0.59 3.70
C VAL A 84 -22.36 -1.89 3.33
N THR A 85 -22.98 -2.65 2.43
CA THR A 85 -22.42 -3.91 1.91
C THR A 85 -21.93 -3.72 0.48
N TYR A 86 -20.88 -4.46 0.10
CA TYR A 86 -20.26 -4.38 -1.22
C TYR A 86 -20.35 -5.72 -1.93
N SER A 87 -20.45 -5.66 -3.25
CA SER A 87 -20.57 -6.84 -4.11
C SER A 87 -19.30 -7.68 -4.14
N ASP A 88 -18.14 -7.04 -4.03
CA ASP A 88 -16.83 -7.69 -4.13
C ASP A 88 -16.04 -7.61 -2.80
N THR A 89 -14.89 -8.24 -2.77
CA THR A 89 -14.03 -8.34 -1.58
C THR A 89 -13.50 -6.97 -1.13
N MET A 90 -13.14 -6.84 0.15
CA MET A 90 -12.57 -5.62 0.71
C MET A 90 -11.24 -5.18 0.06
N GLY A 91 -10.58 -6.07 -0.69
CA GLY A 91 -9.33 -5.80 -1.40
C GLY A 91 -9.50 -5.41 -2.86
N SER A 92 -10.71 -5.48 -3.41
CA SER A 92 -10.96 -5.13 -4.80
C SER A 92 -10.86 -3.63 -5.03
N ASP A 93 -10.46 -3.25 -6.23
CA ASP A 93 -10.38 -1.84 -6.61
C ASP A 93 -11.76 -1.19 -6.62
N GLU A 94 -12.80 -1.93 -7.00
CA GLU A 94 -14.19 -1.47 -7.03
C GLU A 94 -14.70 -1.13 -5.61
N THR A 95 -14.53 -2.03 -4.64
CA THR A 95 -14.89 -1.76 -3.23
C THR A 95 -14.14 -0.58 -2.67
N MET A 96 -12.83 -0.48 -2.91
CA MET A 96 -12.02 0.64 -2.41
C MET A 96 -12.40 1.97 -3.05
N GLU A 97 -12.78 1.97 -4.33
CA GLU A 97 -13.27 3.17 -5.01
C GLU A 97 -14.63 3.62 -4.47
N ALA A 98 -15.55 2.68 -4.24
CA ALA A 98 -16.85 2.94 -3.61
C ALA A 98 -16.68 3.57 -2.22
N VAL A 99 -15.82 2.98 -1.37
CA VAL A 99 -15.49 3.52 -0.04
C VAL A 99 -14.92 4.95 -0.13
N ASN A 100 -13.96 5.18 -1.05
CA ASN A 100 -13.35 6.50 -1.22
C ASN A 100 -14.34 7.56 -1.77
N LYS A 101 -15.32 7.16 -2.58
CA LYS A 101 -16.40 8.04 -3.04
C LYS A 101 -17.35 8.35 -1.88
N MET A 102 -17.75 7.33 -1.14
CA MET A 102 -18.60 7.45 0.04
C MET A 102 -17.98 8.39 1.10
N ASP A 103 -16.68 8.23 1.41
CA ASP A 103 -15.98 9.08 2.37
C ASP A 103 -15.98 10.57 1.95
N LYS A 104 -15.95 10.86 0.66
CA LYS A 104 -16.08 12.24 0.14
C LYS A 104 -17.49 12.80 0.19
N MET A 105 -18.51 11.94 0.13
CA MET A 105 -19.93 12.33 0.23
C MET A 105 -20.32 12.61 1.68
N VAL A 106 -19.77 11.82 2.59
CA VAL A 106 -19.96 11.94 4.03
C VAL A 106 -19.19 13.17 4.54
N LYS A 107 -19.93 14.24 4.87
CA LYS A 107 -19.35 15.50 5.36
C LYS A 107 -19.39 15.53 6.90
N HIS A 108 -18.78 16.58 7.47
CA HIS A 108 -18.67 16.86 8.92
C HIS A 108 -19.76 16.21 9.77
N HIS A 109 -19.39 15.51 10.82
CA HIS A 109 -20.25 14.73 11.72
C HIS A 109 -20.64 13.33 11.23
N CYS A 110 -20.03 12.83 10.15
CA CYS A 110 -20.22 11.46 9.72
C CYS A 110 -18.88 10.77 9.58
N PHE A 111 -18.79 9.50 9.95
CA PHE A 111 -17.55 8.73 9.93
C PHE A 111 -17.78 7.39 9.23
N VAL A 112 -16.91 7.08 8.29
CA VAL A 112 -16.87 5.75 7.67
C VAL A 112 -15.94 4.86 8.48
N ALA A 113 -16.39 3.67 8.87
CA ALA A 113 -15.66 2.72 9.69
C ALA A 113 -15.79 1.30 9.12
N GLY A 114 -14.98 0.38 9.65
CA GLY A 114 -14.97 -1.03 9.22
C GLY A 114 -13.75 -1.40 8.41
N MET A 115 -13.55 -2.69 8.18
CA MET A 115 -12.32 -3.20 7.54
C MET A 115 -12.16 -2.75 6.10
N ALA A 116 -13.24 -2.58 5.34
CA ALA A 116 -13.17 -2.07 3.98
C ALA A 116 -12.70 -0.61 3.96
N ALA A 117 -13.21 0.23 4.89
CA ALA A 117 -12.77 1.61 5.06
C ALA A 117 -11.29 1.70 5.45
N VAL A 118 -10.87 0.95 6.46
CA VAL A 118 -9.45 0.90 6.89
C VAL A 118 -8.52 0.48 5.74
N ASN A 119 -8.95 -0.47 4.91
CA ASN A 119 -8.16 -0.93 3.78
C ASN A 119 -8.06 0.13 2.67
N ALA A 120 -9.17 0.80 2.34
CA ALA A 120 -9.21 1.89 1.37
C ALA A 120 -8.37 3.10 1.82
N ASP A 121 -8.49 3.51 3.09
CA ASP A 121 -7.70 4.58 3.69
C ASP A 121 -6.21 4.23 3.69
N THR A 122 -5.85 3.01 4.09
CA THR A 122 -4.46 2.55 4.10
C THR A 122 -3.86 2.62 2.70
N LYS A 123 -4.57 2.13 1.68
CA LYS A 123 -4.11 2.22 0.28
C LYS A 123 -3.91 3.68 -0.15
N THR A 124 -4.89 4.54 0.14
CA THR A 124 -4.85 5.96 -0.23
C THR A 124 -3.69 6.67 0.45
N LEU A 125 -3.50 6.47 1.76
CA LEU A 125 -2.39 7.05 2.52
C LEU A 125 -1.03 6.55 2.01
N VAL A 126 -0.89 5.25 1.78
CA VAL A 126 0.35 4.66 1.27
C VAL A 126 0.68 5.26 -0.10
N MET A 127 -0.27 5.31 -1.03
CA MET A 127 -0.04 5.84 -2.38
C MET A 127 0.29 7.34 -2.39
N GLN A 128 -0.27 8.12 -1.46
CA GLN A 128 0.02 9.55 -1.34
C GLN A 128 1.35 9.82 -0.63
N GLN A 129 1.69 9.05 0.39
CA GLN A 129 2.84 9.31 1.24
C GLN A 129 4.12 8.60 0.77
N ALA A 130 4.02 7.45 0.11
CA ALA A 130 5.20 6.69 -0.34
C ALA A 130 6.17 7.52 -1.21
N PRO A 131 5.74 8.34 -2.18
CA PRO A 131 6.65 9.18 -2.94
C PRO A 131 7.42 10.18 -2.07
N ILE A 132 6.77 10.74 -1.05
CA ILE A 132 7.38 11.70 -0.12
C ILE A 132 8.48 11.02 0.69
N TYR A 133 8.21 9.83 1.24
CA TYR A 133 9.20 9.06 1.98
C TYR A 133 10.37 8.61 1.12
N VAL A 134 10.14 8.23 -0.14
CA VAL A 134 11.22 7.91 -1.10
C VAL A 134 12.11 9.11 -1.33
N ILE A 135 11.55 10.32 -1.50
CA ILE A 135 12.32 11.54 -1.67
C ILE A 135 13.13 11.87 -0.41
N ILE A 136 12.52 11.74 0.77
CA ILE A 136 13.24 11.96 2.04
C ILE A 136 14.39 10.96 2.19
N ALA A 137 14.14 9.68 1.90
CA ALA A 137 15.17 8.65 1.95
C ALA A 137 16.32 8.93 0.97
N ALA A 138 16.01 9.37 -0.26
CA ALA A 138 17.02 9.74 -1.25
C ALA A 138 17.85 10.96 -0.80
N LEU A 139 17.22 11.99 -0.20
CA LEU A 139 17.92 13.16 0.32
C LEU A 139 18.85 12.81 1.49
N LEU A 140 18.37 11.98 2.42
CA LEU A 140 19.18 11.49 3.54
C LEU A 140 20.35 10.63 3.03
N SER A 141 20.11 9.75 2.07
CA SER A 141 21.14 8.94 1.41
C SER A 141 22.19 9.83 0.73
N MET A 142 21.77 10.86 0.00
CA MET A 142 22.67 11.82 -0.64
C MET A 142 23.55 12.55 0.38
N LEU A 143 22.97 12.95 1.53
CA LEU A 143 23.71 13.60 2.60
C LEU A 143 24.77 12.67 3.20
N VAL A 144 24.40 11.44 3.55
CA VAL A 144 25.34 10.45 4.12
C VAL A 144 26.46 10.13 3.15
N MET A 145 26.12 9.84 1.89
CA MET A 145 27.11 9.55 0.85
C MET A 145 28.00 10.76 0.56
N GLY A 146 27.44 11.99 0.55
CA GLY A 146 28.20 13.23 0.35
C GLY A 146 29.29 13.43 1.41
N ILE A 147 28.96 13.13 2.67
CA ILE A 147 29.92 13.19 3.79
C ILE A 147 30.99 12.08 3.65
N THR A 148 30.56 10.88 3.27
CA THR A 148 31.46 9.70 3.21
C THR A 148 32.40 9.74 1.99
N MET A 149 31.96 10.33 0.88
CA MET A 149 32.70 10.30 -0.41
C MET A 149 33.46 11.59 -0.70
N ASP A 150 33.42 12.59 0.19
CA ASP A 150 34.02 13.92 -0.01
C ASP A 150 33.67 14.57 -1.38
N SER A 151 32.50 14.20 -1.92
CA SER A 151 32.01 14.65 -3.22
C SER A 151 30.49 14.67 -3.23
N ILE A 152 29.89 15.66 -3.88
CA ILE A 152 28.42 15.74 -4.07
C ILE A 152 28.02 15.14 -5.44
N ILE A 153 28.91 15.17 -6.42
CA ILE A 153 28.61 14.72 -7.79
C ILE A 153 28.47 13.19 -7.84
N VAL A 154 29.33 12.47 -7.15
CA VAL A 154 29.33 11.00 -7.15
C VAL A 154 28.05 10.41 -6.55
N PRO A 155 27.61 10.83 -5.36
CA PRO A 155 26.32 10.42 -4.81
C PRO A 155 25.13 10.74 -5.72
N MET A 156 25.14 11.90 -6.37
CA MET A 156 24.08 12.28 -7.31
C MET A 156 23.98 11.31 -8.49
N LEU A 157 25.12 10.90 -9.07
CA LEU A 157 25.16 9.92 -10.17
C LEU A 157 24.71 8.53 -9.71
N PHE A 158 25.10 8.10 -8.51
CA PHE A 158 24.62 6.84 -7.95
C PHE A 158 23.12 6.85 -7.69
N LEU A 159 22.59 7.90 -7.07
CA LEU A 159 21.15 8.02 -6.84
C LEU A 159 20.35 8.07 -8.15
N LEU A 160 20.88 8.71 -9.20
CA LEU A 160 20.27 8.70 -10.53
C LEU A 160 20.24 7.27 -11.10
N SER A 161 21.32 6.52 -10.99
CA SER A 161 21.40 5.13 -11.44
C SER A 161 20.44 4.23 -10.66
N ILE A 162 20.38 4.37 -9.33
CA ILE A 162 19.44 3.63 -8.47
C ILE A 162 18.00 4.00 -8.81
N GLY A 163 17.71 5.28 -9.04
CA GLY A 163 16.39 5.74 -9.45
C GLY A 163 15.94 5.09 -10.77
N MET A 164 16.86 4.97 -11.74
CA MET A 164 16.56 4.24 -12.98
C MET A 164 16.31 2.74 -12.72
N ALA A 165 17.10 2.10 -11.86
CA ALA A 165 16.88 0.70 -11.48
C ALA A 165 15.52 0.49 -10.81
N ILE A 166 15.09 1.40 -9.93
CA ILE A 166 13.75 1.38 -9.32
C ILE A 166 12.66 1.49 -10.40
N ILE A 167 12.81 2.42 -11.35
CA ILE A 167 11.84 2.58 -12.45
C ILE A 167 11.77 1.32 -13.31
N TYR A 168 12.89 0.69 -13.65
CA TYR A 168 12.90 -0.58 -14.38
C TYR A 168 12.25 -1.71 -13.59
N ASN A 169 12.54 -1.81 -12.30
CA ASN A 169 11.94 -2.81 -11.44
C ASN A 169 10.42 -2.63 -11.37
N LEU A 170 9.93 -1.42 -11.09
CA LEU A 170 8.50 -1.12 -11.04
C LEU A 170 7.83 -1.28 -12.41
N GLY A 171 8.48 -0.83 -13.49
CA GLY A 171 7.96 -0.96 -14.85
C GLY A 171 7.79 -2.41 -15.30
N THR A 172 8.72 -3.30 -14.92
CA THR A 172 8.62 -4.73 -15.26
C THR A 172 7.55 -5.47 -14.45
N ASN A 173 6.96 -4.86 -13.42
CA ASN A 173 5.83 -5.42 -12.67
C ASN A 173 4.57 -5.58 -13.52
N PHE A 174 4.44 -4.82 -14.62
CA PHE A 174 3.37 -5.01 -15.60
C PHE A 174 3.25 -6.48 -16.09
N ILE A 175 4.35 -7.22 -16.12
CA ILE A 175 4.36 -8.64 -16.53
C ILE A 175 3.68 -9.55 -15.48
N GLN A 176 3.65 -9.12 -14.22
CA GLN A 176 3.10 -9.90 -13.09
C GLN A 176 1.60 -9.66 -12.87
N GLY A 177 1.01 -8.65 -13.52
CA GLY A 177 -0.38 -8.27 -13.33
C GLY A 177 -0.59 -7.36 -12.11
N GLN A 178 -1.54 -7.71 -11.25
CA GLN A 178 -1.82 -6.93 -10.05
C GLN A 178 -0.77 -7.16 -8.96
N ILE A 179 -0.26 -6.08 -8.41
CA ILE A 179 0.72 -6.09 -7.32
C ILE A 179 0.14 -5.30 -6.15
N SER A 180 0.35 -5.81 -4.93
CA SER A 180 -0.07 -5.13 -3.72
C SER A 180 0.53 -3.72 -3.63
N TYR A 181 -0.30 -2.74 -3.25
CA TYR A 181 0.15 -1.36 -3.01
C TYR A 181 1.24 -1.28 -1.92
N LEU A 182 1.22 -2.20 -0.96
CA LEU A 182 2.27 -2.31 0.06
C LEU A 182 3.61 -2.71 -0.57
N THR A 183 3.58 -3.66 -1.52
CA THR A 183 4.79 -4.08 -2.27
C THR A 183 5.36 -2.91 -3.06
N LEU A 184 4.53 -2.13 -3.75
CA LEU A 184 4.98 -0.96 -4.52
C LEU A 184 5.68 0.06 -3.63
N ALA A 185 5.09 0.40 -2.48
CA ALA A 185 5.65 1.37 -1.55
C ALA A 185 6.98 0.92 -0.94
N LEU A 186 7.03 -0.33 -0.47
CA LEU A 186 8.21 -0.90 0.17
C LEU A 186 9.35 -1.12 -0.81
N THR A 187 9.07 -1.52 -2.05
CA THR A 187 10.08 -1.83 -3.06
C THR A 187 11.03 -0.65 -3.30
N ALA A 188 10.50 0.56 -3.48
CA ALA A 188 11.31 1.73 -3.77
C ALA A 188 12.31 2.05 -2.64
N VAL A 189 11.84 2.01 -1.39
CA VAL A 189 12.67 2.31 -0.21
C VAL A 189 13.71 1.22 0.04
N LEU A 190 13.28 -0.05 0.00
CA LEU A 190 14.18 -1.18 0.26
C LEU A 190 15.21 -1.34 -0.86
N GLN A 191 14.82 -1.16 -2.12
CA GLN A 191 15.77 -1.20 -3.24
C GLN A 191 16.80 -0.09 -3.13
N LEU A 192 16.39 1.15 -2.78
CA LEU A 192 17.31 2.25 -2.54
C LEU A 192 18.34 1.87 -1.47
N ALA A 193 17.90 1.34 -0.33
CA ALA A 193 18.76 0.96 0.77
C ALA A 193 19.78 -0.13 0.38
N VAL A 194 19.31 -1.22 -0.24
CA VAL A 194 20.18 -2.36 -0.62
C VAL A 194 21.18 -1.97 -1.71
N THR A 195 20.76 -1.22 -2.72
CA THR A 195 21.63 -0.87 -3.86
C THR A 195 22.66 0.20 -3.48
N MET A 196 22.33 1.07 -2.52
CA MET A 196 23.23 2.11 -2.05
C MET A 196 24.49 1.50 -1.41
N ASP A 197 24.36 0.45 -0.62
CA ASP A 197 25.49 -0.20 0.04
C ASP A 197 26.50 -0.74 -0.97
N TYR A 198 26.04 -1.30 -2.08
CA TYR A 198 26.94 -1.78 -3.17
C TYR A 198 27.68 -0.64 -3.84
N SER A 199 27.03 0.51 -4.03
CA SER A 199 27.66 1.70 -4.61
C SER A 199 28.74 2.28 -3.71
N ILE A 200 28.49 2.35 -2.40
CA ILE A 200 29.47 2.81 -1.41
C ILE A 200 30.67 1.88 -1.37
N PHE A 201 30.44 0.56 -1.37
CA PHE A 201 31.51 -0.43 -1.35
C PHE A 201 32.40 -0.34 -2.59
N LEU A 202 31.82 -0.20 -3.79
CA LEU A 202 32.56 -0.01 -5.02
C LEU A 202 33.40 1.28 -5.00
N TRP A 203 32.81 2.37 -4.47
CA TRP A 203 33.51 3.66 -4.38
C TRP A 203 34.71 3.60 -3.45
N HIS A 204 34.59 3.00 -2.27
CA HIS A 204 35.73 2.83 -1.36
C HIS A 204 36.83 1.99 -1.99
N SER A 205 36.46 0.89 -2.65
CA SER A 205 37.43 0.08 -3.38
C SER A 205 38.14 0.87 -4.49
N TYR A 206 37.41 1.73 -5.21
CA TYR A 206 37.98 2.61 -6.23
C TYR A 206 38.95 3.62 -5.62
N GLN A 207 38.63 4.25 -4.52
CA GLN A 207 39.54 5.19 -3.84
C GLN A 207 40.85 4.50 -3.41
N GLU A 208 40.78 3.30 -2.85
CA GLU A 208 41.96 2.54 -2.48
C GLU A 208 42.84 2.21 -3.72
N GLN A 209 42.22 1.86 -4.84
CA GLN A 209 42.97 1.51 -6.06
C GLN A 209 43.52 2.74 -6.78
N ILE A 210 42.90 3.92 -6.73
CA ILE A 210 43.39 5.12 -7.40
C ILE A 210 44.74 5.58 -6.82
N ASP A 211 44.90 5.46 -5.50
CA ASP A 211 46.14 5.78 -4.81
C ASP A 211 47.25 4.77 -5.16
N ARG A 212 46.87 3.49 -5.35
CA ARG A 212 47.82 2.42 -5.70
C ARG A 212 48.32 2.48 -7.14
N TYR A 213 47.54 3.07 -8.06
CA TYR A 213 47.88 3.16 -9.49
C TYR A 213 48.22 4.60 -9.94
N ASP A 214 48.78 5.42 -9.06
CA ASP A 214 49.27 6.76 -9.35
C ASP A 214 48.26 7.66 -10.11
N GLY A 215 46.97 7.48 -9.82
CA GLY A 215 45.90 8.29 -10.42
C GLY A 215 45.37 7.79 -11.78
N ASP A 216 45.78 6.62 -12.27
CA ASP A 216 45.21 6.01 -13.49
C ASP A 216 43.79 5.52 -13.21
N LYS A 217 42.78 6.39 -13.53
CA LYS A 217 41.39 6.16 -13.28
C LYS A 217 40.83 4.89 -13.91
N LYS A 218 41.26 4.55 -15.14
CA LYS A 218 40.74 3.37 -15.85
C LYS A 218 41.25 2.08 -15.21
N ARG A 219 42.53 2.06 -14.88
CA ARG A 219 43.14 0.90 -14.25
C ARG A 219 42.66 0.70 -12.84
N ALA A 220 42.54 1.77 -12.06
CA ALA A 220 41.98 1.75 -10.72
C ALA A 220 40.54 1.23 -10.71
N MET A 221 39.70 1.71 -11.62
CA MET A 221 38.28 1.25 -11.70
C MET A 221 38.19 -0.23 -12.10
N ALA A 222 39.00 -0.67 -13.07
CA ALA A 222 39.03 -2.08 -13.49
C ALA A 222 39.39 -3.01 -12.32
N HIS A 223 40.37 -2.62 -11.51
CA HIS A 223 40.79 -3.38 -10.32
C HIS A 223 39.75 -3.29 -9.19
N ALA A 224 39.15 -2.12 -8.98
CA ALA A 224 38.08 -1.97 -8.01
C ALA A 224 36.89 -2.90 -8.31
N ILE A 225 36.43 -2.93 -9.57
CA ILE A 225 35.35 -3.83 -10.00
C ILE A 225 35.78 -5.29 -9.80
N SER A 226 36.98 -5.68 -10.24
CA SER A 226 37.47 -7.05 -10.07
C SER A 226 37.56 -7.49 -8.61
N HIS A 227 37.89 -6.56 -7.72
CA HIS A 227 38.02 -6.83 -6.28
C HIS A 227 36.66 -6.92 -5.59
N THR A 228 35.69 -6.12 -6.02
CA THR A 228 34.38 -6.02 -5.37
C THR A 228 33.37 -7.01 -5.93
N ILE A 229 33.48 -7.43 -7.20
CA ILE A 229 32.49 -8.23 -7.90
C ILE A 229 32.14 -9.54 -7.17
N VAL A 230 33.13 -10.22 -6.61
CA VAL A 230 32.91 -11.49 -5.89
C VAL A 230 32.13 -11.26 -4.61
N SER A 231 32.48 -10.22 -3.84
CA SER A 231 31.81 -9.88 -2.58
C SER A 231 30.40 -9.37 -2.82
N VAL A 232 30.22 -8.46 -3.79
CA VAL A 232 28.90 -7.92 -4.17
C VAL A 232 28.00 -9.03 -4.70
N THR A 233 28.50 -9.88 -5.60
CA THR A 233 27.72 -11.01 -6.14
C THR A 233 27.33 -11.99 -5.03
N GLY A 234 28.24 -12.32 -4.13
CA GLY A 234 27.95 -13.20 -2.99
C GLY A 234 26.87 -12.63 -2.08
N SER A 235 26.96 -11.35 -1.72
CA SER A 235 25.94 -10.65 -0.93
C SER A 235 24.60 -10.56 -1.67
N SER A 236 24.61 -10.23 -2.96
CA SER A 236 23.40 -10.18 -3.78
C SER A 236 22.69 -11.53 -3.86
N ILE A 237 23.43 -12.63 -4.05
CA ILE A 237 22.85 -13.98 -4.10
C ILE A 237 22.19 -14.34 -2.76
N THR A 238 22.82 -14.02 -1.63
CA THR A 238 22.20 -14.29 -0.31
C THR A 238 20.96 -13.45 -0.08
N THR A 239 20.97 -12.19 -0.50
CA THR A 239 19.79 -11.30 -0.42
C THR A 239 18.66 -11.80 -1.32
N ILE A 240 18.96 -12.17 -2.57
CA ILE A 240 17.98 -12.78 -3.49
C ILE A 240 17.41 -14.07 -2.90
N ALA A 241 18.24 -14.95 -2.34
CA ALA A 241 17.78 -16.18 -1.71
C ALA A 241 16.83 -15.90 -0.53
N GLY A 242 17.10 -14.85 0.25
CA GLY A 242 16.19 -14.40 1.32
C GLY A 242 14.85 -13.93 0.78
N PHE A 243 14.82 -13.14 -0.28
CA PHE A 243 13.57 -12.70 -0.91
C PHE A 243 12.83 -13.85 -1.61
N VAL A 244 13.53 -14.75 -2.28
CA VAL A 244 12.93 -15.95 -2.87
C VAL A 244 12.29 -16.85 -1.80
N ALA A 245 12.86 -16.91 -0.59
CA ALA A 245 12.26 -17.65 0.51
C ALA A 245 10.86 -17.10 0.89
N LEU A 246 10.60 -15.79 0.72
CA LEU A 246 9.26 -15.22 0.93
C LEU A 246 8.22 -15.76 -0.06
N CYS A 247 8.65 -16.18 -1.26
CA CYS A 247 7.75 -16.77 -2.26
C CYS A 247 7.13 -18.11 -1.82
N PHE A 248 7.71 -18.76 -0.83
CA PHE A 248 7.17 -20.01 -0.26
C PHE A 248 6.17 -19.78 0.89
N MET A 249 5.90 -18.50 1.23
CA MET A 249 4.86 -18.20 2.20
C MET A 249 3.47 -18.49 1.62
N SER A 250 2.56 -18.97 2.46
CA SER A 250 1.16 -19.20 2.10
C SER A 250 0.37 -17.91 1.87
N PHE A 251 0.96 -16.76 2.18
CA PHE A 251 0.36 -15.45 2.07
C PHE A 251 0.82 -14.77 0.78
N THR A 252 -0.12 -14.36 -0.07
CA THR A 252 0.15 -13.81 -1.42
C THR A 252 1.06 -12.59 -1.41
N LEU A 253 0.95 -11.73 -0.38
CA LEU A 253 1.85 -10.57 -0.20
C LEU A 253 3.32 -11.00 -0.11
N GLY A 254 3.61 -12.17 0.50
CA GLY A 254 4.96 -12.71 0.56
C GLY A 254 5.51 -13.07 -0.82
N LEU A 255 4.66 -13.64 -1.68
CA LEU A 255 5.02 -13.94 -3.07
C LEU A 255 5.32 -12.66 -3.85
N ASP A 256 4.44 -11.66 -3.77
CA ASP A 256 4.61 -10.38 -4.47
C ASP A 256 5.90 -9.67 -4.04
N LEU A 257 6.09 -9.51 -2.72
CA LEU A 257 7.31 -8.91 -2.16
C LEU A 257 8.55 -9.71 -2.56
N GLY A 258 8.49 -11.04 -2.45
CA GLY A 258 9.61 -11.92 -2.76
C GLY A 258 10.10 -11.74 -4.20
N ILE A 259 9.20 -11.78 -5.17
CA ILE A 259 9.54 -11.65 -6.59
C ILE A 259 10.03 -10.23 -6.92
N VAL A 260 9.29 -9.19 -6.48
CA VAL A 260 9.62 -7.81 -6.81
C VAL A 260 10.93 -7.38 -6.18
N MET A 261 11.20 -7.79 -4.93
CA MET A 261 12.45 -7.48 -4.25
C MET A 261 13.65 -8.28 -4.78
N ALA A 262 13.48 -9.59 -5.05
CA ALA A 262 14.53 -10.40 -5.68
C ALA A 262 14.93 -9.81 -7.05
N LYS A 263 13.96 -9.40 -7.86
CA LYS A 263 14.17 -8.72 -9.14
C LYS A 263 14.85 -7.37 -8.96
N GLY A 264 14.48 -6.60 -7.93
CA GLY A 264 15.09 -5.31 -7.62
C GLY A 264 16.58 -5.39 -7.27
N VAL A 265 17.04 -6.50 -6.69
CA VAL A 265 18.47 -6.72 -6.41
C VAL A 265 19.25 -7.08 -7.69
N VAL A 266 18.59 -7.63 -8.70
CA VAL A 266 19.22 -7.97 -10.00
C VAL A 266 19.45 -6.72 -10.86
N PHE A 267 18.56 -5.71 -10.77
CA PHE A 267 18.70 -4.43 -11.50
C PHE A 267 19.66 -3.48 -10.83
#